data_b0bd17688e196eb051b30e980413a2f3
#
_entry.id   b0bd17688e196eb051b30e980413a2f3
#
_cell.length_a   1.000
_cell.length_b   1.000
_cell.length_c   1.000
_cell.angle_alpha   90.00
_cell.angle_beta   90.00
_cell.angle_gamma   90.00
#
_symmetry.space_group_name_H-M   'P 1'
#
loop_
_entity.id
_entity.type
_entity.pdbx_description
1 polymer ?
#
loop_
_entity_poly.entity_id
_entity_poly.type
_entity_poly.pdbx_seq_one_letter_code
_entity_poly.pdbx_strand_id
1 'polypeptide(L)' 'MQRKSIIILIKPDKEPIARGNFKKLCDEFNFPYHSLKMLKFPITYKDSIIYKVEFK' A
#
# COMPACT_ATOMS: atom_id res chain seq x y z
N MET A 1 15.29 15.72 -8.36
CA MET A 1 15.21 15.09 -7.07
C MET A 1 14.04 14.13 -6.98
N GLN A 2 14.27 12.99 -6.40
CA GLN A 2 13.22 11.99 -6.32
C GLN A 2 12.39 12.17 -5.06
N ARG A 3 11.10 12.00 -5.23
CA ARG A 3 10.21 11.99 -4.07
C ARG A 3 10.28 10.62 -3.44
N LYS A 4 10.31 10.62 -2.14
CA LYS A 4 10.22 9.38 -1.40
C LYS A 4 8.79 9.16 -0.95
N SER A 5 8.35 7.95 -1.05
CA SER A 5 7.02 7.61 -0.57
C SER A 5 7.08 6.28 0.14
N ILE A 6 6.12 6.07 0.99
CA ILE A 6 6.00 4.83 1.72
C ILE A 6 4.54 4.38 1.64
N ILE A 7 4.37 3.08 1.50
CA ILE A 7 3.03 2.50 1.48
C ILE A 7 2.78 1.85 2.82
N ILE A 8 1.63 2.15 3.40
CA ILE A 8 1.27 1.62 4.71
C ILE A 8 0.02 0.77 4.56
N LEU A 9 0.14 -0.49 4.95
CA LEU A 9 -0.97 -1.42 4.93
C LEU A 9 -1.48 -1.63 6.33
N ILE A 10 -2.78 -1.41 6.52
CA ILE A 10 -3.42 -1.58 7.82
C ILE A 10 -4.41 -2.74 7.73
N LYS A 11 -4.18 -3.74 8.55
CA LYS A 11 -5.07 -4.90 8.65
C LYS A 11 -5.74 -4.91 10.02
N PRO A 12 -6.97 -5.48 10.10
CA PRO A 12 -7.72 -5.43 11.36
C PRO A 12 -7.05 -6.15 12.53
N ASP A 13 -6.37 -7.24 12.26
CA ASP A 13 -5.78 -8.04 13.35
C ASP A 13 -4.28 -7.97 13.42
N LYS A 14 -3.68 -6.99 12.73
CA LYS A 14 -2.24 -6.90 12.67
C LYS A 14 -1.78 -5.47 12.78
N GLU A 15 -0.52 -5.31 13.15
CA GLU A 15 0.09 -3.99 13.22
C GLU A 15 0.27 -3.44 11.81
N PRO A 16 0.31 -2.11 11.68
CA PRO A 16 0.55 -1.49 10.38
C PRO A 16 1.88 -1.96 9.77
N ILE A 17 1.84 -2.20 8.49
CA ILE A 17 3.01 -2.68 7.75
C ILE A 17 3.43 -1.60 6.76
N ALA A 18 4.70 -1.19 6.82
CA ALA A 18 5.22 -0.17 5.94
C ALA A 18 6.15 -0.80 4.90
N ARG A 19 5.99 -0.38 3.65
CA ARG A 19 6.85 -0.84 2.56
C ARG A 19 7.15 0.33 1.65
N GLY A 20 8.35 0.33 1.07
CA GLY A 20 8.77 1.40 0.18
C GLY A 20 8.29 1.23 -1.25
N ASN A 21 7.72 0.09 -1.60
CA ASN A 21 7.33 -0.20 -2.97
C ASN A 21 5.98 -0.89 -2.99
N PHE A 22 5.02 -0.24 -3.66
CA PHE A 22 3.65 -0.76 -3.70
C PHE A 22 3.57 -2.10 -4.42
N LYS A 23 4.31 -2.25 -5.53
CA LYS A 23 4.28 -3.49 -6.27
C LYS A 23 4.79 -4.66 -5.43
N LYS A 24 5.87 -4.42 -4.69
CA LYS A 24 6.41 -5.45 -3.81
C LYS A 24 5.46 -5.78 -2.69
N LEU A 25 4.77 -4.77 -2.18
CA LEU A 25 3.77 -5.02 -1.15
C LEU A 25 2.67 -5.94 -1.68
N CYS A 26 2.19 -5.68 -2.88
CA CYS A 26 1.14 -6.50 -3.46
C CYS A 26 1.62 -7.92 -3.73
N ASP A 27 2.86 -8.07 -4.19
CA ASP A 27 3.43 -9.40 -4.42
C ASP A 27 3.56 -10.16 -3.11
N GLU A 28 3.97 -9.47 -2.07
CA GLU A 28 4.20 -10.09 -0.77
C GLU A 28 2.91 -10.63 -0.16
N PHE A 29 1.80 -9.93 -0.36
CA PHE A 29 0.52 -10.28 0.22
C PHE A 29 -0.47 -10.85 -0.80
N ASN A 30 -0.01 -11.12 -2.01
CA ASN A 30 -0.87 -11.66 -3.07
C ASN A 30 -2.03 -10.72 -3.41
N PHE A 31 -1.78 -9.44 -3.38
CA PHE A 31 -2.79 -8.47 -3.79
C PHE A 31 -2.72 -8.26 -5.30
N PRO A 32 -3.86 -7.98 -5.96
CA PRO A 32 -3.87 -7.73 -7.40
C PRO A 32 -3.35 -6.33 -7.73
N TYR A 33 -2.04 -6.23 -7.92
CA TYR A 33 -1.39 -4.95 -8.15
C TYR A 33 -2.03 -4.17 -9.31
N HIS A 34 -2.30 -4.87 -10.42
CA HIS A 34 -2.85 -4.19 -11.59
C HIS A 34 -4.23 -3.59 -11.33
N SER A 35 -5.00 -4.23 -10.50
CA SER A 35 -6.31 -3.70 -10.13
C SER A 35 -6.18 -2.55 -9.14
N LEU A 36 -5.32 -2.71 -8.14
CA LEU A 36 -5.20 -1.72 -7.08
C LEU A 36 -4.50 -0.45 -7.54
N LYS A 37 -3.55 -0.55 -8.46
CA LYS A 37 -2.81 0.63 -8.90
C LYS A 37 -3.70 1.65 -9.61
N MET A 38 -4.83 1.22 -10.11
CA MET A 38 -5.76 2.11 -10.80
C MET A 38 -6.68 2.85 -9.84
N LEU A 39 -6.65 2.48 -8.57
CA LEU A 39 -7.46 3.13 -7.56
C LEU A 39 -6.67 4.25 -6.92
N LYS A 40 -7.39 5.19 -6.31
CA LYS A 40 -6.75 6.29 -5.60
C LYS A 40 -6.59 5.92 -4.12
N PHE A 41 -5.49 6.36 -3.54
CA PHE A 41 -5.30 6.17 -2.11
C PHE A 41 -6.18 7.09 -1.31
N PRO A 42 -6.63 6.67 -0.14
CA PRO A 42 -6.44 5.35 0.42
C PRO A 42 -7.25 4.29 -0.31
N ILE A 43 -6.68 3.09 -0.41
CA ILE A 43 -7.32 1.98 -1.10
C ILE A 43 -7.84 1.00 -0.06
N THR A 44 -9.10 0.63 -0.18
CA THR A 44 -9.68 -0.40 0.68
C THR A 44 -9.79 -1.70 -0.12
N TYR A 45 -9.15 -2.73 0.36
CA TYR A 45 -9.18 -4.03 -0.28
C TYR A 45 -9.48 -5.09 0.76
N LYS A 46 -10.64 -5.74 0.61
CA LYS A 46 -11.14 -6.65 1.63
C LYS A 46 -11.18 -5.92 2.97
N ASP A 47 -10.55 -6.46 3.99
CA ASP A 47 -10.54 -5.83 5.31
C ASP A 47 -9.30 -4.96 5.54
N SER A 48 -8.54 -4.71 4.48
CA SER A 48 -7.29 -3.97 4.60
C SER A 48 -7.43 -2.59 4.00
N ILE A 49 -6.68 -1.64 4.54
CA ILE A 49 -6.64 -0.28 4.02
C ILE A 49 -5.19 0.05 3.69
N ILE A 50 -4.96 0.60 2.51
CA ILE A 50 -3.63 0.92 2.05
C ILE A 50 -3.50 2.43 1.89
N TYR A 51 -2.54 3.01 2.58
CA TYR A 51 -2.25 4.44 2.50
C TYR A 51 -0.93 4.67 1.80
N LYS A 52 -0.83 5.80 1.15
CA LYS A 52 0.42 6.25 0.57
C LYS A 52 0.82 7.56 1.22
N VAL A 53 2.01 7.58 1.78
CA VAL A 53 2.56 8.78 2.41
C VAL A 53 3.75 9.24 1.58
N GLU A 54 3.76 10.50 1.18
CA GLU A 54 4.85 11.05 0.39
C GLU A 54 5.67 11.99 1.24
N PHE A 55 6.99 11.92 1.08
CA PHE A 55 7.93 12.81 1.74
C PHE A 55 8.50 13.77 0.72
N LYS A 56 8.81 14.96 1.18
CA LYS A 56 9.49 15.92 0.32
C LYS A 56 10.98 15.94 0.63
#